data_eb39522325d4c25990731c0a98b59579
#
_entry.id   eb39522325d4c25990731c0a98b59579
#
_cell.length_a   1.000
_cell.length_b   1.000
_cell.length_c   1.000
_cell.angle_alpha   90.00
_cell.angle_beta   90.00
_cell.angle_gamma   90.00
#
_symmetry.space_group_name_H-M   'P 1'
#
loop_
_entity.id
_entity.type
_entity.pdbx_description
1 polymer ?
#
loop_
_entity_poly.entity_id
_entity_poly.type
_entity_poly.pdbx_seq_one_letter_code
_entity_poly.pdbx_strand_id
1 'polypeptide(L)'
;MVAFTAPGIGLLVLSPLTLPVALGCFAHAWIVPWLQARRGARSVVPLGSERSGQAADPAAEGVALGLLGDLVGHRERDLLSHTGLAVQRGELGVWLVGERGALLLRPGGRRVDCWCVRVAETDGLPAGDRIAHLLLALREDEPGFAMVANLGFSGATWRVRRGLSESARPALAEARAMARANHRGGFAA
;
A
#
# COMPACT_ATOMS: atom_id res chain seq x y z
N MET A 1 11.51 19.57 7.17
CA MET A 1 10.86 20.89 6.95
C MET A 1 11.65 22.03 7.58
N VAL A 2 12.03 21.95 8.87
CA VAL A 2 12.77 23.03 9.59
C VAL A 2 14.08 23.43 8.89
N ALA A 3 14.81 22.50 8.28
CA ALA A 3 16.10 22.72 7.65
C ALA A 3 16.11 23.76 6.50
N PHE A 4 14.99 23.99 5.84
CA PHE A 4 14.86 24.96 4.72
C PHE A 4 13.99 26.16 5.07
N THR A 5 13.08 26.05 6.05
CA THR A 5 12.25 27.18 6.47
C THR A 5 13.04 28.21 7.29
N ALA A 6 13.91 27.76 8.18
CA ALA A 6 14.73 28.66 8.99
C ALA A 6 15.70 29.51 8.14
N PRO A 7 16.47 28.94 7.19
CA PRO A 7 17.28 29.74 6.26
C PRO A 7 16.46 30.69 5.39
N GLY A 8 15.28 30.27 4.93
CA GLY A 8 14.39 31.11 4.13
C GLY A 8 13.91 32.35 4.87
N ILE A 9 13.55 32.21 6.15
CA ILE A 9 13.18 33.34 7.03
C ILE A 9 14.38 34.23 7.28
N GLY A 10 15.55 33.64 7.59
CA GLY A 10 16.77 34.39 7.82
C GLY A 10 17.18 35.27 6.64
N LEU A 11 17.07 34.76 5.42
CA LEU A 11 17.35 35.50 4.20
C LEU A 11 16.39 36.69 3.99
N LEU A 12 15.10 36.52 4.29
CA LEU A 12 14.11 37.61 4.19
C LEU A 12 14.38 38.76 5.17
N VAL A 13 14.87 38.43 6.36
CA VAL A 13 15.21 39.43 7.39
C VAL A 13 16.49 40.19 7.05
N LEU A 14 17.46 39.53 6.39
CA LEU A 14 18.76 40.15 6.06
C LEU A 14 18.66 41.14 4.89
N SER A 15 17.91 40.85 3.85
CA SER A 15 17.76 41.77 2.70
C SER A 15 16.59 41.41 1.82
N PRO A 16 15.78 42.37 1.35
CA PRO A 16 14.70 42.12 0.38
C PRO A 16 15.21 41.64 -1.00
N LEU A 17 16.47 41.86 -1.33
CA LEU A 17 17.12 41.38 -2.55
C LEU A 17 17.27 39.84 -2.56
N THR A 18 17.21 39.19 -1.39
CA THR A 18 17.27 37.72 -1.26
C THR A 18 15.92 37.02 -1.42
N LEU A 19 14.86 37.77 -1.72
CA LEU A 19 13.50 37.26 -1.90
C LEU A 19 13.40 36.04 -2.85
N PRO A 20 14.05 36.03 -4.04
CA PRO A 20 13.98 34.88 -4.94
C PRO A 20 14.56 33.60 -4.32
N VAL A 21 15.66 33.75 -3.56
CA VAL A 21 16.30 32.60 -2.90
C VAL A 21 15.47 32.11 -1.73
N ALA A 22 14.89 33.01 -0.94
CA ALA A 22 13.98 32.66 0.13
C ALA A 22 12.73 31.91 -0.39
N LEU A 23 12.13 32.38 -1.49
CA LEU A 23 11.02 31.69 -2.16
C LEU A 23 11.43 30.29 -2.65
N GLY A 24 12.64 30.14 -3.18
CA GLY A 24 13.20 28.83 -3.56
C GLY A 24 13.31 27.88 -2.36
N CYS A 25 13.78 28.37 -1.21
CA CYS A 25 13.85 27.58 0.03
C CYS A 25 12.45 27.14 0.51
N PHE A 26 11.47 28.04 0.50
CA PHE A 26 10.11 27.71 0.88
C PHE A 26 9.46 26.73 -0.13
N ALA A 27 9.65 26.97 -1.43
CA ALA A 27 9.17 26.04 -2.46
C ALA A 27 9.76 24.64 -2.26
N HIS A 28 11.05 24.55 -1.99
CA HIS A 28 11.70 23.27 -1.71
C HIS A 28 11.14 22.60 -0.45
N ALA A 29 10.97 23.34 0.63
CA ALA A 29 10.45 22.82 1.89
C ALA A 29 9.01 22.29 1.81
N TRP A 30 8.17 22.88 0.96
CA TRP A 30 6.73 22.59 0.91
C TRP A 30 6.31 21.83 -0.35
N ILE A 31 6.79 22.25 -1.52
CA ILE A 31 6.38 21.68 -2.81
C ILE A 31 7.04 20.31 -3.02
N VAL A 32 8.32 20.15 -2.70
CA VAL A 32 9.04 18.89 -2.95
C VAL A 32 8.48 17.73 -2.11
N PRO A 33 8.27 17.86 -0.78
CA PRO A 33 7.64 16.80 0.01
C PRO A 33 6.22 16.49 -0.46
N TRP A 34 5.47 17.52 -0.88
CA TRP A 34 4.13 17.34 -1.42
C TRP A 34 4.11 16.59 -2.76
N LEU A 35 5.04 16.92 -3.67
CA LEU A 35 5.24 16.21 -4.93
C LEU A 35 5.71 14.77 -4.71
N GLN A 36 6.65 14.56 -3.80
CA GLN A 36 7.14 13.22 -3.45
C GLN A 36 6.03 12.37 -2.82
N ALA A 37 5.24 12.94 -1.91
CA ALA A 37 4.08 12.24 -1.35
C ALA A 37 3.03 11.88 -2.42
N ARG A 38 2.86 12.74 -3.43
CA ARG A 38 1.97 12.44 -4.57
C ARG A 38 2.56 11.37 -5.49
N ARG A 39 3.86 11.43 -5.79
CA ARG A 39 4.57 10.43 -6.60
C ARG A 39 4.60 9.08 -5.87
N GLY A 40 4.94 9.07 -4.59
CA GLY A 40 4.93 7.88 -3.76
C GLY A 40 3.57 7.18 -3.77
N ALA A 41 2.47 7.94 -3.58
CA ALA A 41 1.12 7.39 -3.67
C ALA A 41 0.77 6.82 -5.06
N ARG A 42 1.37 7.34 -6.13
CA ARG A 42 1.18 6.84 -7.49
C ARG A 42 2.06 5.62 -7.80
N SER A 43 3.26 5.56 -7.25
CA SER A 43 4.19 4.44 -7.49
C SER A 43 3.83 3.18 -6.69
N VAL A 44 3.05 3.32 -5.63
CA VAL A 44 2.64 2.21 -4.76
C VAL A 44 1.36 1.54 -5.26
N VAL A 45 0.68 2.15 -6.21
CA VAL A 45 -0.50 1.54 -6.79
C VAL A 45 -0.20 1.20 -8.23
N PRO A 46 0.17 -0.02 -8.46
CA PRO A 46 -0.81 -1.02 -8.85
C PRO A 46 -0.63 -2.32 -8.05
N LEU A 47 -1.50 -2.57 -7.10
CA LEU A 47 -1.68 -3.90 -6.52
C LEU A 47 -2.32 -4.89 -7.51
N GLY A 48 -2.71 -4.41 -8.67
CA GLY A 48 -3.37 -5.17 -9.71
C GLY A 48 -2.70 -5.00 -11.06
N SER A 49 -2.36 -6.11 -11.63
CA SER A 49 -2.26 -6.45 -13.05
C SER A 49 -1.87 -5.34 -14.06
N GLU A 50 -0.68 -4.79 -13.97
CA GLU A 50 0.05 -4.57 -15.20
C GLU A 50 0.89 -5.83 -15.41
N ARG A 51 0.59 -6.52 -16.49
CA ARG A 51 1.27 -7.76 -16.90
C ARG A 51 2.78 -7.53 -16.88
N SER A 52 3.40 -7.91 -15.77
CA SER A 52 4.84 -7.96 -15.65
C SER A 52 5.29 -9.31 -16.16
N GLY A 53 6.17 -9.27 -17.12
CA GLY A 53 6.87 -10.46 -17.55
C GLY A 53 6.01 -11.46 -18.31
N GLN A 54 6.61 -12.53 -18.68
CA GLN A 54 6.02 -13.67 -19.35
C GLN A 54 4.74 -14.10 -18.60
N ALA A 55 3.58 -14.02 -19.26
CA ALA A 55 2.32 -14.44 -18.66
C ALA A 55 2.47 -15.91 -18.24
N ALA A 56 2.14 -16.18 -16.98
CA ALA A 56 2.07 -17.55 -16.47
C ALA A 56 1.13 -18.37 -17.36
N ASP A 57 1.36 -19.67 -17.45
CA ASP A 57 0.47 -20.59 -18.14
C ASP A 57 -0.94 -20.42 -17.56
N PRO A 58 -1.98 -20.19 -18.39
CA PRO A 58 -3.36 -20.05 -17.92
C PRO A 58 -3.85 -21.24 -17.09
N ALA A 59 -3.37 -22.46 -17.38
CA ALA A 59 -3.70 -23.64 -16.62
C ALA A 59 -3.07 -23.59 -15.21
N ALA A 60 -1.81 -23.18 -15.10
CA ALA A 60 -1.13 -23.00 -13.82
C ALA A 60 -1.78 -21.88 -12.99
N GLU A 61 -2.17 -20.76 -13.62
CA GLU A 61 -2.90 -19.69 -12.95
C GLU A 61 -4.25 -20.16 -12.39
N GLY A 62 -4.99 -20.98 -13.14
CA GLY A 62 -6.25 -21.56 -12.67
C GLY A 62 -6.08 -22.46 -11.43
N VAL A 63 -5.04 -23.26 -11.39
CA VAL A 63 -4.71 -24.11 -10.23
C VAL A 63 -4.29 -23.25 -9.04
N ALA A 64 -3.41 -22.27 -9.24
CA ALA A 64 -2.94 -21.36 -8.20
C ALA A 64 -4.08 -20.55 -7.58
N LEU A 65 -4.99 -20.02 -8.38
CA LEU A 65 -6.19 -19.32 -7.90
C LEU A 65 -7.14 -20.25 -7.14
N GLY A 66 -7.26 -21.52 -7.54
CA GLY A 66 -8.00 -22.53 -6.80
C GLY A 66 -7.43 -22.74 -5.41
N LEU A 67 -6.13 -23.01 -5.31
CA LEU A 67 -5.42 -23.20 -4.05
C LEU A 67 -5.47 -21.96 -3.16
N LEU A 68 -5.27 -20.77 -3.74
CA LEU A 68 -5.42 -19.50 -3.02
C LEU A 68 -6.84 -19.34 -2.49
N GLY A 69 -7.85 -19.73 -3.29
CA GLY A 69 -9.25 -19.75 -2.87
C GLY A 69 -9.51 -20.64 -1.66
N ASP A 70 -8.78 -21.73 -1.50
CA ASP A 70 -8.89 -22.62 -0.34
C ASP A 70 -8.21 -22.08 0.91
N LEU A 71 -7.23 -21.19 0.74
CA LEU A 71 -6.55 -20.49 1.85
C LEU A 71 -7.39 -19.38 2.46
N VAL A 72 -8.32 -18.78 1.71
CA VAL A 72 -9.15 -17.67 2.17
C VAL A 72 -10.57 -18.13 2.47
N GLY A 73 -11.30 -17.36 3.28
CA GLY A 73 -12.70 -17.65 3.57
C GLY A 73 -13.61 -17.45 2.36
N HIS A 74 -14.85 -17.95 2.44
CA HIS A 74 -15.79 -17.95 1.31
C HIS A 74 -16.07 -16.52 0.80
N ARG A 75 -16.26 -15.59 1.71
CA ARG A 75 -16.49 -14.16 1.38
C ARG A 75 -15.27 -13.48 0.78
N GLU A 76 -14.10 -13.79 1.33
CA GLU A 76 -12.82 -13.28 0.84
C GLU A 76 -12.49 -13.85 -0.54
N ARG A 77 -12.92 -15.09 -0.84
CA ARG A 77 -12.77 -15.71 -2.17
C ARG A 77 -13.53 -14.94 -3.24
N ASP A 78 -14.79 -14.57 -2.96
CA ASP A 78 -15.57 -13.76 -3.90
C ASP A 78 -14.92 -12.41 -4.16
N LEU A 79 -14.44 -11.77 -3.10
CA LEU A 79 -13.74 -10.49 -3.21
C LEU A 79 -12.44 -10.62 -4.02
N LEU A 80 -11.66 -11.68 -3.75
CA LEU A 80 -10.42 -11.98 -4.45
C LEU A 80 -10.66 -12.20 -5.96
N SER A 81 -11.69 -12.98 -6.32
CA SER A 81 -12.00 -13.29 -7.73
C SER A 81 -12.34 -12.05 -8.55
N HIS A 82 -12.99 -11.05 -7.94
CA HIS A 82 -13.39 -9.80 -8.61
C HIS A 82 -12.32 -8.71 -8.56
N THR A 83 -11.47 -8.71 -7.54
CA THR A 83 -10.54 -7.62 -7.28
C THR A 83 -9.07 -7.98 -7.47
N GLY A 84 -8.73 -9.26 -7.48
CA GLY A 84 -7.36 -9.76 -7.48
C GLY A 84 -6.61 -9.47 -6.17
N LEU A 85 -7.34 -9.16 -5.07
CA LEU A 85 -6.78 -8.82 -3.77
C LEU A 85 -7.33 -9.70 -2.67
N ALA A 86 -6.44 -10.29 -1.88
CA ALA A 86 -6.81 -11.03 -0.68
C ALA A 86 -6.88 -10.09 0.53
N VAL A 87 -7.89 -10.26 1.38
CA VAL A 87 -8.03 -9.52 2.64
C VAL A 87 -7.60 -10.41 3.78
N GLN A 88 -6.73 -9.91 4.65
CA GLN A 88 -6.27 -10.60 5.84
C GLN A 88 -6.37 -9.68 7.06
N ARG A 89 -6.97 -10.16 8.14
CA ARG A 89 -6.92 -9.49 9.44
C ARG A 89 -5.63 -9.87 10.15
N GLY A 90 -4.97 -8.88 10.74
CA GLY A 90 -3.78 -9.06 11.54
C GLY A 90 -3.81 -8.19 12.80
N GLU A 91 -2.76 -8.27 13.59
CA GLU A 91 -2.59 -7.50 14.83
C GLU A 91 -2.34 -6.01 14.55
N LEU A 92 -1.57 -5.70 13.49
CA LEU A 92 -1.24 -4.34 13.10
C LEU A 92 -2.41 -3.63 12.41
N GLY A 93 -3.40 -4.39 11.90
CA GLY A 93 -4.55 -3.85 11.19
C GLY A 93 -5.16 -4.83 10.20
N VAL A 94 -5.68 -4.30 9.10
CA VAL A 94 -6.25 -5.11 8.01
C VAL A 94 -5.37 -4.99 6.77
N TRP A 95 -4.91 -6.11 6.27
CA TRP A 95 -4.07 -6.21 5.10
C TRP A 95 -4.88 -6.46 3.83
N LEU A 96 -4.47 -5.82 2.76
CA LEU A 96 -4.85 -6.16 1.40
C LEU A 96 -3.60 -6.66 0.69
N VAL A 97 -3.60 -7.93 0.33
CA VAL A 97 -2.47 -8.59 -0.31
C VAL A 97 -2.74 -8.74 -1.78
N GLY A 98 -1.83 -8.26 -2.58
CA GLY A 98 -1.84 -8.38 -4.04
C GLY A 98 -0.53 -8.99 -4.53
N GLU A 99 -0.45 -9.18 -5.82
CA GLU A 99 0.67 -9.84 -6.52
C GLU A 99 2.04 -9.19 -6.24
N ARG A 100 2.10 -7.88 -5.98
CA ARG A 100 3.33 -7.09 -5.88
C ARG A 100 3.60 -6.53 -4.49
N GLY A 101 2.80 -6.88 -3.52
CA GLY A 101 2.95 -6.38 -2.17
C GLY A 101 1.64 -6.33 -1.40
N ALA A 102 1.64 -5.58 -0.32
CA ALA A 102 0.51 -5.51 0.58
C ALA A 102 0.23 -4.07 1.04
N LEU A 103 -1.03 -3.78 1.30
CA LEU A 103 -1.48 -2.54 1.94
C LEU A 103 -1.95 -2.87 3.35
N LEU A 104 -1.39 -2.23 4.35
CA LEU A 104 -1.87 -2.29 5.73
C LEU A 104 -2.79 -1.10 6.01
N LEU A 105 -4.05 -1.36 6.25
CA LEU A 105 -4.98 -0.37 6.78
C LEU A 105 -4.87 -0.37 8.30
N ARG A 106 -4.36 0.73 8.84
CA ARG A 106 -4.25 0.92 10.30
C ARG A 106 -5.62 0.96 10.96
N PRO A 107 -5.72 0.62 12.26
CA PRO A 107 -6.97 0.74 13.02
C PRO A 107 -7.66 2.07 12.78
N GLY A 108 -9.00 2.04 12.60
CA GLY A 108 -9.79 3.20 12.20
C GLY A 108 -9.89 3.46 10.70
N GLY A 109 -9.07 2.79 9.86
CA GLY A 109 -9.17 2.81 8.40
C GLY A 109 -8.89 4.17 7.73
N ARG A 110 -8.25 5.11 8.44
CA ARG A 110 -7.91 6.44 7.92
C ARG A 110 -6.52 6.51 7.30
N ARG A 111 -5.59 5.70 7.80
CA ARG A 111 -4.22 5.61 7.33
C ARG A 111 -3.97 4.26 6.70
N VAL A 112 -3.05 4.27 5.74
CA VAL A 112 -2.61 3.07 5.03
C VAL A 112 -1.11 3.15 4.85
N ASP A 113 -0.46 2.01 5.05
CA ASP A 113 0.95 1.80 4.74
C ASP A 113 1.03 0.81 3.58
N CYS A 114 1.82 1.13 2.58
CA CYS A 114 1.99 0.32 1.39
C CYS A 114 3.36 -0.34 1.43
N TRP A 115 3.37 -1.64 1.40
CA TRP A 115 4.55 -2.46 1.48
C TRP A 115 4.81 -3.13 0.14
N CYS A 116 5.99 -2.90 -0.42
CA CYS A 116 6.45 -3.55 -1.63
C CYS A 116 7.32 -4.75 -1.26
N VAL A 117 6.97 -5.92 -1.76
CA VAL A 117 7.80 -7.11 -1.65
C VAL A 117 8.33 -7.44 -3.03
N ARG A 118 9.64 -7.47 -3.16
CA ARG A 118 10.31 -7.91 -4.37
C ARG A 118 10.71 -9.36 -4.18
N VAL A 119 10.04 -10.25 -4.89
CA VAL A 119 10.45 -11.65 -4.95
C VAL A 119 11.50 -11.76 -6.07
N ALA A 120 12.65 -12.34 -5.77
CA ALA A 120 13.61 -12.74 -6.79
C ALA A 120 12.98 -13.87 -7.62
N GLU A 121 13.23 -13.89 -8.93
CA GLU A 121 12.75 -14.95 -9.84
C GLU A 121 11.21 -15.06 -9.92
N THR A 122 10.56 -13.98 -10.33
CA THR A 122 9.10 -13.97 -10.56
C THR A 122 8.68 -14.44 -11.94
N ASP A 123 9.63 -14.71 -12.83
CA ASP A 123 9.33 -15.06 -14.21
C ASP A 123 8.65 -16.45 -14.28
N GLY A 124 7.39 -16.43 -14.74
CA GLY A 124 6.59 -17.65 -14.87
C GLY A 124 5.77 -18.07 -13.65
N LEU A 125 5.94 -17.45 -12.48
CA LEU A 125 5.11 -17.76 -11.30
C LEU A 125 3.69 -17.18 -11.46
N PRO A 126 2.64 -18.01 -11.25
CA PRO A 126 1.26 -17.54 -11.23
C PRO A 126 1.01 -16.42 -10.21
N ALA A 127 0.13 -15.49 -10.52
CA ALA A 127 -0.25 -14.42 -9.60
C ALA A 127 -0.89 -14.96 -8.31
N GLY A 128 -1.68 -16.04 -8.44
CA GLY A 128 -2.28 -16.74 -7.31
C GLY A 128 -1.24 -17.24 -6.31
N ASP A 129 -0.15 -17.85 -6.79
CA ASP A 129 0.93 -18.37 -5.93
C ASP A 129 1.68 -17.26 -5.21
N ARG A 130 1.91 -16.12 -5.89
CA ARG A 130 2.56 -14.95 -5.27
C ARG A 130 1.71 -14.36 -4.15
N ILE A 131 0.41 -14.24 -4.36
CA ILE A 131 -0.53 -13.77 -3.33
C ILE A 131 -0.60 -14.76 -2.17
N ALA A 132 -0.68 -16.07 -2.46
CA ALA A 132 -0.70 -17.11 -1.44
C ALA A 132 0.57 -17.09 -0.57
N HIS A 133 1.73 -16.96 -1.19
CA HIS A 133 3.01 -16.87 -0.46
C HIS A 133 3.06 -15.65 0.48
N LEU A 134 2.68 -14.48 0.00
CA LEU A 134 2.63 -13.26 0.83
C LEU A 134 1.60 -13.38 1.96
N LEU A 135 0.46 -14.01 1.69
CA LEU A 135 -0.60 -14.22 2.67
C LEU A 135 -0.15 -15.17 3.78
N LEU A 136 0.55 -16.26 3.42
CA LEU A 136 1.09 -17.20 4.39
C LEU A 136 2.21 -16.56 5.23
N ALA A 137 3.12 -15.82 4.61
CA ALA A 137 4.16 -15.09 5.33
C ALA A 137 3.56 -14.10 6.35
N LEU A 138 2.49 -13.38 5.98
CA LEU A 138 1.77 -12.48 6.88
C LEU A 138 1.08 -13.23 8.04
N ARG A 139 0.55 -14.42 7.79
CA ARG A 139 -0.11 -15.22 8.83
C ARG A 139 0.87 -15.81 9.82
N GLU A 140 2.04 -16.18 9.34
CA GLU A 140 3.08 -16.80 10.18
C GLU A 140 3.76 -15.76 11.07
N ASP A 141 4.19 -14.64 10.50
CA ASP A 141 4.89 -13.57 11.24
C ASP A 141 4.57 -12.19 10.64
N GLU A 142 3.48 -11.58 11.09
CA GLU A 142 3.07 -10.25 10.64
C GLU A 142 4.10 -9.15 10.97
N PRO A 143 4.67 -9.08 12.18
CA PRO A 143 5.72 -8.12 12.49
C PRO A 143 6.98 -8.32 11.64
N GLY A 144 7.43 -9.56 11.48
CA GLY A 144 8.60 -9.91 10.66
C GLY A 144 8.39 -9.53 9.19
N PHE A 145 7.20 -9.80 8.65
CA PHE A 145 6.84 -9.32 7.29
C PHE A 145 6.97 -7.81 7.15
N ALA A 146 6.43 -7.04 8.12
CA ALA A 146 6.53 -5.59 8.10
C ALA A 146 7.96 -5.07 8.29
N MET A 147 8.87 -5.84 8.89
CA MET A 147 10.28 -5.49 9.03
C MET A 147 11.09 -5.75 7.76
N VAL A 148 10.78 -6.82 7.03
CA VAL A 148 11.52 -7.24 5.83
C VAL A 148 11.01 -6.53 4.57
N ALA A 149 9.71 -6.27 4.49
CA ALA A 149 9.10 -5.61 3.35
C ALA A 149 9.49 -4.13 3.27
N ASN A 150 9.65 -3.60 2.06
CA ASN A 150 9.98 -2.20 1.86
C ASN A 150 8.73 -1.31 1.96
N LEU A 151 8.74 -0.39 2.91
CA LEU A 151 7.68 0.62 3.03
C LEU A 151 7.79 1.62 1.88
N GLY A 152 6.93 1.48 0.87
CA GLY A 152 6.90 2.38 -0.29
C GLY A 152 6.10 3.67 -0.07
N PHE A 153 5.09 3.61 0.80
CA PHE A 153 4.22 4.77 1.09
C PHE A 153 3.54 4.61 2.45
N SER A 154 3.39 5.71 3.16
CA SER A 154 2.55 5.82 4.35
C SER A 154 1.71 7.10 4.27
N GLY A 155 0.40 6.99 4.46
CA GLY A 155 -0.44 8.18 4.34
C GLY A 155 -1.94 7.93 4.48
N ALA A 156 -2.72 8.88 3.98
CA ALA A 156 -4.17 8.79 4.06
C ALA A 156 -4.76 7.84 3.01
N THR A 157 -5.73 7.02 3.41
CA THR A 157 -6.38 6.00 2.57
C THR A 157 -6.97 6.58 1.27
N TRP A 158 -7.46 7.82 1.29
CA TRP A 158 -8.03 8.45 0.09
C TRP A 158 -7.00 8.63 -1.04
N ARG A 159 -5.70 8.78 -0.71
CA ARG A 159 -4.62 8.89 -1.71
C ARG A 159 -4.43 7.59 -2.45
N VAL A 160 -4.43 6.46 -1.72
CA VAL A 160 -4.34 5.12 -2.31
C VAL A 160 -5.57 4.84 -3.17
N ARG A 161 -6.78 5.16 -2.68
CA ARG A 161 -8.02 4.97 -3.46
C ARG A 161 -7.99 5.64 -4.84
N ARG A 162 -7.35 6.81 -4.97
CA ARG A 162 -7.24 7.52 -6.26
C ARG A 162 -6.31 6.81 -7.25
N GLY A 163 -5.34 6.07 -6.76
CA GLY A 163 -4.39 5.34 -7.59
C GLY A 163 -4.80 3.88 -7.87
N LEU A 164 -5.74 3.32 -7.11
CA LEU A 164 -6.28 1.98 -7.33
C LEU A 164 -7.19 1.93 -8.55
N SER A 165 -7.09 0.81 -9.30
CA SER A 165 -8.05 0.48 -10.35
C SER A 165 -9.49 0.46 -9.80
N GLU A 166 -10.46 0.68 -10.65
CA GLU A 166 -11.88 0.63 -10.23
C GLU A 166 -12.25 -0.75 -9.69
N SER A 167 -11.73 -1.80 -10.30
CA SER A 167 -11.92 -3.19 -9.86
C SER A 167 -11.38 -3.47 -8.45
N ALA A 168 -10.29 -2.83 -8.03
CA ALA A 168 -9.68 -3.03 -6.71
C ALA A 168 -10.30 -2.17 -5.58
N ARG A 169 -11.09 -1.15 -5.92
CA ARG A 169 -11.71 -0.26 -4.93
C ARG A 169 -12.67 -0.96 -3.95
N PRO A 170 -13.47 -1.97 -4.35
CA PRO A 170 -14.30 -2.72 -3.41
C PRO A 170 -13.50 -3.39 -2.29
N ALA A 171 -12.34 -4.01 -2.61
CA ALA A 171 -11.46 -4.61 -1.61
C ALA A 171 -10.95 -3.58 -0.60
N LEU A 172 -10.56 -2.39 -1.06
CA LEU A 172 -10.15 -1.31 -0.16
C LEU A 172 -11.29 -0.82 0.73
N ALA A 173 -12.52 -0.77 0.19
CA ALA A 173 -13.71 -0.36 0.95
C ALA A 173 -14.02 -1.37 2.06
N GLU A 174 -13.98 -2.67 1.74
CA GLU A 174 -14.20 -3.76 2.70
C GLU A 174 -13.13 -3.77 3.80
N ALA A 175 -11.85 -3.76 3.42
CA ALA A 175 -10.75 -3.70 4.38
C ALA A 175 -10.83 -2.47 5.30
N ARG A 176 -11.29 -1.33 4.76
CA ARG A 176 -11.52 -0.11 5.56
C ARG A 176 -12.68 -0.28 6.53
N ALA A 177 -13.74 -0.95 6.14
CA ALA A 177 -14.88 -1.25 7.02
C ALA A 177 -14.43 -2.15 8.17
N MET A 178 -13.66 -3.20 7.87
CA MET A 178 -13.07 -4.10 8.88
C MET A 178 -12.13 -3.36 9.83
N ALA A 179 -11.24 -2.51 9.34
CA ALA A 179 -10.31 -1.73 10.17
C ALA A 179 -11.02 -0.73 11.11
N ARG A 180 -12.19 -0.24 10.71
CA ARG A 180 -13.05 0.60 11.57
C ARG A 180 -13.76 -0.21 12.66
N ALA A 181 -14.24 -1.40 12.32
CA ALA A 181 -14.91 -2.29 13.27
C ALA A 181 -13.94 -2.74 14.37
N ASN A 182 -12.72 -3.14 14.00
CA ASN A 182 -11.68 -3.53 14.96
C ASN A 182 -11.35 -2.38 15.95
N HIS A 183 -11.32 -1.13 15.46
CA HIS A 183 -11.07 0.03 16.32
C HIS A 183 -12.19 0.30 17.33
N ARG A 184 -13.44 0.00 16.99
CA ARG A 184 -14.58 0.16 17.89
C ARG A 184 -14.69 -0.95 18.95
N GLY A 185 -14.30 -2.17 18.59
CA GLY A 185 -14.29 -3.32 19.51
C GLY A 185 -13.18 -3.27 20.55
N GLY A 186 -12.02 -2.68 20.24
CA GLY A 186 -10.91 -2.53 21.16
C GLY A 186 -11.10 -1.51 22.30
N PHE A 187 -12.17 -0.73 22.31
CA PHE A 187 -12.55 0.19 23.40
C PHE A 187 -13.60 -0.41 24.36
N ALA A 188 -14.04 -1.65 24.11
CA ALA A 188 -15.10 -2.32 24.91
C ALA A 188 -14.56 -3.48 25.78
N ALA A 189 -13.24 -3.57 25.96
CA ALA A 189 -12.59 -4.57 26.83
C ALA A 189 -11.83 -3.89 27.96
#